data_bccbe59d253fc0aedc67e4eab24e9496
#
_entry.id   bccbe59d253fc0aedc67e4eab24e9496
#
_cell.length_a   1.000
_cell.length_b   1.000
_cell.length_c   1.000
_cell.angle_alpha   90.00
_cell.angle_beta   90.00
_cell.angle_gamma   90.00
#
_symmetry.space_group_name_H-M   'P 1'
#
loop_
_entity.id
_entity.type
_entity.pdbx_description
1 polymer ?
#
loop_
_entity_poly.entity_id
_entity_poly.type
_entity_poly.pdbx_seq_one_letter_code
_entity_poly.pdbx_strand_id
1 'polypeptide(L)'
;MLPMENKPEFNAQSFERLVQKPKDLGTVYHRSLWRDIVKEIKSNPVAIIAVVYLIVIITACLLAPLSPYDPNGLDIMNKYQAPSAEHWFGTDQFGRDYFTRALYGGRVSLTVGFAAMLVTVFIGTTIGIFSGYIGGKLDMLLMRFTDIFLALPSMLLMVVLNSFLTPSMTTLVVVLSLFSWASVARITRAETMSLKERDFVIASRNLGVGNIRIALEHILPNILGPVTVAASLGIASAILTESSLSFLGLGISIPNASWGSMLDAAQDVVLDRPMMAVYPGLLILLTVLSFNILGDVLRSALEPKIVK
;
A
#
# COMPACT_ATOMS: atom_id res chain seq x y z
N MET A 1 64.09 16.11 39.03
CA MET A 1 64.40 16.28 37.60
C MET A 1 63.64 15.18 36.86
N LEU A 2 62.48 15.56 36.27
CA LEU A 2 61.72 14.67 35.44
C LEU A 2 62.27 14.76 33.99
N PRO A 3 62.36 13.65 33.23
CA PRO A 3 62.86 13.66 31.86
C PRO A 3 61.92 14.40 30.94
N MET A 4 62.45 15.30 30.13
CA MET A 4 61.73 16.06 29.11
C MET A 4 61.26 15.09 28.02
N GLU A 5 59.97 14.88 27.94
CA GLU A 5 59.29 14.07 26.94
C GLU A 5 59.45 14.72 25.55
N ASN A 6 59.98 13.95 24.59
CA ASN A 6 60.16 14.33 23.19
C ASN A 6 58.83 14.86 22.62
N LYS A 7 58.75 16.15 22.36
CA LYS A 7 57.67 16.72 21.53
C LYS A 7 57.84 16.17 20.10
N PRO A 8 56.79 15.63 19.50
CA PRO A 8 56.86 15.18 18.11
C PRO A 8 57.14 16.39 17.21
N GLU A 9 58.27 16.35 16.48
CA GLU A 9 58.56 17.35 15.43
C GLU A 9 57.55 17.21 14.31
N PHE A 10 56.69 18.20 14.16
CA PHE A 10 55.77 18.33 13.04
C PHE A 10 56.57 18.81 11.82
N ASN A 11 56.83 17.90 10.89
CA ASN A 11 57.47 18.27 9.63
C ASN A 11 56.41 18.33 8.50
N ALA A 12 56.70 19.04 7.39
CA ALA A 12 55.76 19.24 6.28
C ALA A 12 55.21 17.93 5.69
N GLN A 13 55.95 16.82 5.77
CA GLN A 13 55.51 15.50 5.35
C GLN A 13 54.42 14.88 6.24
N SER A 14 54.24 15.37 7.48
CA SER A 14 53.16 14.95 8.36
C SER A 14 51.80 15.49 7.86
N PHE A 15 51.81 16.64 7.15
CA PHE A 15 50.62 17.25 6.56
C PHE A 15 50.26 16.65 5.21
N GLU A 16 51.21 16.14 4.43
CA GLU A 16 50.90 15.43 3.16
C GLU A 16 50.15 14.13 3.37
N ARG A 17 50.33 13.45 4.50
CA ARG A 17 49.59 12.25 4.84
C ARG A 17 48.10 12.51 5.21
N LEU A 18 47.75 13.73 5.58
CA LEU A 18 46.36 14.12 5.89
C LEU A 18 45.58 14.51 4.64
N VAL A 19 46.25 14.80 3.54
CA VAL A 19 45.62 14.86 2.23
C VAL A 19 45.56 13.42 1.66
N GLN A 20 44.93 12.52 2.39
CA GLN A 20 44.41 11.33 1.71
C GLN A 20 43.50 11.86 0.61
N LYS A 21 43.88 11.59 -0.67
CA LYS A 21 42.95 11.70 -1.80
C LYS A 21 41.58 11.22 -1.29
N PRO A 22 40.51 12.00 -1.44
CA PRO A 22 39.20 11.50 -1.08
C PRO A 22 39.14 10.11 -1.72
N LYS A 23 39.11 9.07 -0.87
CA LYS A 23 38.78 7.71 -1.30
C LYS A 23 37.60 7.92 -2.21
N ASP A 24 37.76 7.62 -3.51
CA ASP A 24 36.75 7.89 -4.52
C ASP A 24 35.40 7.95 -3.85
N LEU A 25 34.87 9.16 -3.69
CA LEU A 25 33.47 9.35 -3.36
C LEU A 25 32.79 8.70 -4.56
N GLY A 26 32.59 7.38 -4.42
CA GLY A 26 32.08 6.54 -5.48
C GLY A 26 31.00 7.34 -6.12
N THR A 27 31.19 7.63 -7.39
CA THR A 27 30.26 8.40 -8.23
C THR A 27 28.88 8.10 -7.67
N VAL A 28 28.21 9.11 -7.12
CA VAL A 28 26.82 9.00 -6.66
C VAL A 28 26.07 8.68 -7.96
N TYR A 29 26.09 7.40 -8.32
CA TYR A 29 25.28 6.93 -9.42
C TYR A 29 23.85 7.35 -9.03
N HIS A 30 23.26 8.20 -9.83
CA HIS A 30 21.83 8.39 -9.85
C HIS A 30 21.23 7.01 -10.17
N ARG A 31 21.10 6.18 -9.09
CA ARG A 31 20.46 4.87 -9.23
C ARG A 31 19.04 5.15 -9.65
N SER A 32 18.71 4.74 -10.86
CA SER A 32 17.33 4.75 -11.31
C SER A 32 16.57 3.73 -10.47
N LEU A 33 15.74 4.21 -9.53
CA LEU A 33 14.90 3.39 -8.66
C LEU A 33 14.15 2.31 -9.47
N TRP A 34 13.68 2.67 -10.66
CA TRP A 34 13.01 1.74 -11.57
C TRP A 34 13.90 0.57 -12.02
N ARG A 35 15.18 0.82 -12.26
CA ARG A 35 16.11 -0.25 -12.65
C ARG A 35 16.34 -1.22 -11.51
N ASP A 36 16.47 -0.72 -10.28
CA ASP A 36 16.68 -1.55 -9.11
C ASP A 36 15.42 -2.36 -8.79
N ILE A 37 14.23 -1.79 -8.88
CA ILE A 37 12.94 -2.50 -8.74
C ILE A 37 12.81 -3.61 -9.80
N VAL A 38 13.03 -3.29 -11.07
CA VAL A 38 12.95 -4.30 -12.16
C VAL A 38 13.97 -5.41 -11.97
N LYS A 39 15.18 -5.09 -11.51
CA LYS A 39 16.22 -6.07 -11.21
C LYS A 39 15.80 -6.99 -10.06
N GLU A 40 15.24 -6.43 -8.99
CA GLU A 40 14.78 -7.19 -7.83
C GLU A 40 13.59 -8.10 -8.20
N ILE A 41 12.62 -7.61 -8.98
CA ILE A 41 11.52 -8.44 -9.51
C ILE A 41 12.07 -9.61 -10.33
N LYS A 42 13.01 -9.35 -11.26
CA LYS A 42 13.59 -10.39 -12.14
C LYS A 42 14.42 -11.41 -11.37
N SER A 43 15.00 -11.06 -10.23
CA SER A 43 15.79 -11.98 -9.40
C SER A 43 14.93 -12.91 -8.53
N ASN A 44 13.64 -12.57 -8.33
CA ASN A 44 12.75 -13.33 -7.47
C ASN A 44 11.59 -13.94 -8.28
N PRO A 45 11.57 -15.27 -8.50
CA PRO A 45 10.51 -15.92 -9.30
C PRO A 45 9.12 -15.73 -8.68
N VAL A 46 9.02 -15.66 -7.35
CA VAL A 46 7.73 -15.44 -6.66
C VAL A 46 7.20 -14.02 -6.97
N ALA A 47 8.11 -13.03 -7.04
CA ALA A 47 7.74 -11.67 -7.43
C ALA A 47 7.24 -11.60 -8.88
N ILE A 48 7.85 -12.35 -9.80
CA ILE A 48 7.39 -12.41 -11.20
C ILE A 48 5.98 -12.98 -11.25
N ILE A 49 5.71 -14.09 -10.55
CA ILE A 49 4.39 -14.72 -10.49
C ILE A 49 3.36 -13.72 -9.91
N ALA A 50 3.70 -13.03 -8.83
CA ALA A 50 2.82 -12.03 -8.21
C ALA A 50 2.48 -10.88 -9.17
N VAL A 51 3.46 -10.33 -9.86
CA VAL A 51 3.25 -9.25 -10.86
C VAL A 51 2.41 -9.74 -12.03
N VAL A 52 2.70 -10.94 -12.58
CA VAL A 52 1.91 -11.51 -13.67
C VAL A 52 0.48 -11.75 -13.23
N TYR A 53 0.27 -12.32 -12.05
CA TYR A 53 -1.08 -12.50 -11.50
C TYR A 53 -1.83 -11.17 -11.37
N LEU A 54 -1.21 -10.11 -10.79
CA LEU A 54 -1.85 -8.80 -10.67
C LEU A 54 -2.20 -8.21 -12.03
N ILE A 55 -1.33 -8.32 -13.03
CA ILE A 55 -1.62 -7.85 -14.39
C ILE A 55 -2.82 -8.61 -14.95
N VAL A 56 -2.83 -9.94 -14.84
CA VAL A 56 -3.91 -10.78 -15.35
C VAL A 56 -5.24 -10.45 -14.68
N ILE A 57 -5.29 -10.42 -13.34
CA ILE A 57 -6.54 -10.20 -12.62
C ILE A 57 -7.08 -8.77 -12.82
N ILE A 58 -6.21 -7.76 -12.80
CA ILE A 58 -6.63 -6.37 -13.04
C ILE A 58 -7.16 -6.24 -14.47
N THR A 59 -6.46 -6.80 -15.46
CA THR A 59 -6.90 -6.76 -16.86
C THR A 59 -8.21 -7.51 -17.04
N ALA A 60 -8.36 -8.70 -16.47
CA ALA A 60 -9.61 -9.48 -16.51
C ALA A 60 -10.79 -8.70 -15.88
N CYS A 61 -10.57 -8.07 -14.73
CA CYS A 61 -11.60 -7.24 -14.10
C CYS A 61 -11.93 -5.99 -14.94
N LEU A 62 -10.96 -5.34 -15.59
CA LEU A 62 -11.21 -4.21 -16.47
C LEU A 62 -12.00 -4.63 -17.73
N LEU A 63 -11.74 -5.81 -18.25
CA LEU A 63 -12.41 -6.40 -19.40
C LEU A 63 -13.74 -7.08 -19.04
N ALA A 64 -14.17 -7.07 -17.77
CA ALA A 64 -15.45 -7.64 -17.33
C ALA A 64 -16.67 -7.20 -18.19
N PRO A 65 -16.77 -5.94 -18.69
CA PRO A 65 -17.88 -5.52 -19.57
C PRO A 65 -17.92 -6.24 -20.92
N LEU A 66 -16.88 -6.96 -21.31
CA LEU A 66 -16.88 -7.80 -22.52
C LEU A 66 -17.49 -9.18 -22.29
N SER A 67 -17.87 -9.51 -21.05
CA SER A 67 -18.61 -10.74 -20.76
C SER A 67 -19.94 -10.75 -21.51
N PRO A 68 -20.33 -11.89 -22.09
CA PRO A 68 -21.62 -12.01 -22.75
C PRO A 68 -22.81 -12.04 -21.77
N TYR A 69 -22.54 -12.21 -20.47
CA TYR A 69 -23.52 -12.29 -19.40
C TYR A 69 -23.69 -10.98 -18.66
N ASP A 70 -24.94 -10.61 -18.35
CA ASP A 70 -25.23 -9.53 -17.41
C ASP A 70 -24.92 -10.00 -15.97
N PRO A 71 -24.03 -9.32 -15.22
CA PRO A 71 -23.70 -9.69 -13.84
C PRO A 71 -24.89 -9.63 -12.89
N ASN A 72 -25.96 -8.94 -13.26
CA ASN A 72 -27.17 -8.75 -12.47
C ASN A 72 -28.42 -9.41 -13.08
N GLY A 73 -28.29 -10.01 -14.27
CA GLY A 73 -29.39 -10.67 -14.99
C GLY A 73 -29.90 -11.89 -14.21
N LEU A 74 -31.19 -11.90 -13.87
CA LEU A 74 -31.80 -12.98 -13.08
C LEU A 74 -32.25 -14.12 -14.01
N ASP A 75 -31.85 -15.35 -13.73
CA ASP A 75 -32.30 -16.57 -14.38
C ASP A 75 -32.56 -17.67 -13.34
N ILE A 76 -33.69 -17.56 -12.66
CA ILE A 76 -34.08 -18.45 -11.54
C ILE A 76 -34.17 -19.89 -11.95
N MET A 77 -34.45 -20.18 -13.23
CA MET A 77 -34.54 -21.54 -13.75
C MET A 77 -33.18 -22.25 -13.76
N ASN A 78 -32.12 -21.47 -13.92
CA ASN A 78 -30.73 -21.93 -13.99
C ASN A 78 -29.93 -21.67 -12.72
N LYS A 79 -30.60 -21.57 -11.56
CA LYS A 79 -29.94 -21.37 -10.28
C LYS A 79 -29.03 -22.53 -9.88
N TYR A 80 -27.86 -22.22 -9.33
CA TYR A 80 -26.91 -23.18 -8.79
C TYR A 80 -26.46 -24.26 -9.80
N GLN A 81 -26.35 -23.94 -11.08
CA GLN A 81 -25.73 -24.85 -12.04
C GLN A 81 -24.28 -25.12 -11.71
N ALA A 82 -23.82 -26.34 -11.95
CA ALA A 82 -22.43 -26.71 -11.83
C ALA A 82 -21.57 -26.01 -12.90
N PRO A 83 -20.26 -25.87 -12.67
CA PRO A 83 -19.32 -25.36 -13.68
C PRO A 83 -19.48 -26.10 -15.01
N SER A 84 -19.56 -25.34 -16.10
CA SER A 84 -19.74 -25.85 -17.47
C SER A 84 -18.97 -25.01 -18.48
N ALA A 85 -18.99 -25.38 -19.77
CA ALA A 85 -18.38 -24.58 -20.83
C ALA A 85 -19.08 -23.22 -21.03
N GLU A 86 -20.37 -23.12 -20.68
CA GLU A 86 -21.13 -21.87 -20.71
C GLU A 86 -20.90 -21.05 -19.44
N HIS A 87 -20.90 -21.67 -18.27
CA HIS A 87 -20.72 -21.02 -16.98
C HIS A 87 -19.49 -21.59 -16.27
N TRP A 88 -18.31 -20.97 -16.45
CA TRP A 88 -17.02 -21.49 -15.95
C TRP A 88 -16.99 -21.73 -14.46
N PHE A 89 -17.63 -20.89 -13.67
CA PHE A 89 -17.75 -21.06 -12.21
C PHE A 89 -19.15 -21.51 -11.79
N GLY A 90 -20.00 -21.89 -12.76
CA GLY A 90 -21.41 -22.19 -12.54
C GLY A 90 -22.24 -20.91 -12.34
N THR A 91 -23.43 -21.09 -11.75
CA THR A 91 -24.38 -19.99 -11.49
C THR A 91 -24.67 -19.86 -9.99
N ASP A 92 -25.08 -18.65 -9.55
CA ASP A 92 -25.41 -18.35 -8.17
C ASP A 92 -26.89 -18.69 -7.81
N GLN A 93 -27.33 -18.26 -6.62
CA GLN A 93 -28.70 -18.45 -6.11
C GLN A 93 -29.79 -17.79 -6.97
N PHE A 94 -29.43 -16.87 -7.84
CA PHE A 94 -30.32 -16.16 -8.74
C PHE A 94 -30.12 -16.56 -10.20
N GLY A 95 -29.29 -17.58 -10.49
CA GLY A 95 -28.97 -18.05 -11.82
C GLY A 95 -28.00 -17.15 -12.58
N ARG A 96 -27.34 -16.20 -11.92
CA ARG A 96 -26.36 -15.29 -12.54
C ARG A 96 -25.03 -16.00 -12.75
N ASP A 97 -24.34 -15.70 -13.87
CA ASP A 97 -23.02 -16.27 -14.13
C ASP A 97 -21.99 -15.87 -13.06
N TYR A 98 -21.48 -16.87 -12.34
CA TYR A 98 -20.65 -16.64 -11.17
C TYR A 98 -19.25 -16.13 -11.54
N PHE A 99 -18.72 -16.52 -12.71
CA PHE A 99 -17.44 -16.01 -13.21
C PHE A 99 -17.53 -14.51 -13.57
N THR A 100 -18.55 -14.12 -14.32
CA THR A 100 -18.81 -12.71 -14.63
C THR A 100 -18.97 -11.89 -13.35
N ARG A 101 -19.71 -12.40 -12.37
CA ARG A 101 -19.84 -11.72 -11.06
C ARG A 101 -18.50 -11.62 -10.34
N ALA A 102 -17.64 -12.62 -10.40
CA ALA A 102 -16.30 -12.55 -9.81
C ALA A 102 -15.42 -11.46 -10.45
N LEU A 103 -15.52 -11.27 -11.77
CA LEU A 103 -14.82 -10.20 -12.49
C LEU A 103 -15.36 -8.80 -12.10
N TYR A 104 -16.67 -8.61 -12.08
CA TYR A 104 -17.29 -7.36 -11.66
C TYR A 104 -17.05 -7.09 -10.17
N GLY A 105 -17.11 -8.12 -9.32
CA GLY A 105 -16.76 -8.02 -7.90
C GLY A 105 -15.31 -7.60 -7.69
N GLY A 106 -14.39 -8.12 -8.52
CA GLY A 106 -13.00 -7.71 -8.52
C GLY A 106 -12.79 -6.25 -8.90
N ARG A 107 -13.54 -5.71 -9.86
CA ARG A 107 -13.51 -4.27 -10.17
C ARG A 107 -13.85 -3.44 -8.93
N VAL A 108 -14.87 -3.84 -8.19
CA VAL A 108 -15.30 -3.13 -6.97
C VAL A 108 -14.23 -3.24 -5.88
N SER A 109 -13.79 -4.46 -5.52
CA SER A 109 -12.79 -4.66 -4.47
C SER A 109 -11.45 -3.99 -4.78
N LEU A 110 -10.98 -4.07 -6.03
CA LEU A 110 -9.75 -3.39 -6.46
C LEU A 110 -9.92 -1.86 -6.44
N THR A 111 -11.04 -1.34 -6.94
CA THR A 111 -11.30 0.11 -6.95
C THR A 111 -11.36 0.67 -5.53
N VAL A 112 -12.05 0.00 -4.61
CA VAL A 112 -12.10 0.42 -3.20
C VAL A 112 -10.71 0.37 -2.57
N GLY A 113 -9.94 -0.71 -2.80
CA GLY A 113 -8.58 -0.85 -2.29
C GLY A 113 -7.64 0.25 -2.77
N PHE A 114 -7.63 0.53 -4.08
CA PHE A 114 -6.81 1.60 -4.66
C PHE A 114 -7.27 3.00 -4.22
N ALA A 115 -8.57 3.28 -4.24
CA ALA A 115 -9.10 4.59 -3.86
C ALA A 115 -8.84 4.88 -2.36
N ALA A 116 -9.10 3.91 -1.49
CA ALA A 116 -8.80 4.05 -0.06
C ALA A 116 -7.31 4.26 0.19
N MET A 117 -6.43 3.53 -0.52
CA MET A 117 -4.98 3.73 -0.42
C MET A 117 -4.57 5.14 -0.87
N LEU A 118 -5.07 5.64 -2.00
CA LEU A 118 -4.73 6.98 -2.49
C LEU A 118 -5.09 8.06 -1.47
N VAL A 119 -6.31 8.00 -0.90
CA VAL A 119 -6.75 8.96 0.14
C VAL A 119 -5.90 8.82 1.40
N THR A 120 -5.64 7.60 1.85
CA THR A 120 -4.81 7.27 3.01
C THR A 120 -3.40 7.83 2.87
N VAL A 121 -2.76 7.59 1.72
CA VAL A 121 -1.39 8.06 1.43
C VAL A 121 -1.37 9.58 1.35
N PHE A 122 -2.33 10.19 0.67
CA PHE A 122 -2.40 11.65 0.56
C PHE A 122 -2.52 12.32 1.94
N ILE A 123 -3.48 11.89 2.77
CA ILE A 123 -3.69 12.44 4.11
C ILE A 123 -2.48 12.15 5.02
N GLY A 124 -2.05 10.89 5.08
CA GLY A 124 -0.95 10.45 5.94
C GLY A 124 0.36 11.13 5.60
N THR A 125 0.71 11.21 4.30
CA THR A 125 1.93 11.86 3.83
C THR A 125 1.90 13.36 4.14
N THR A 126 0.79 14.02 3.87
CA THR A 126 0.62 15.44 4.17
C THR A 126 0.83 15.71 5.66
N ILE A 127 0.09 15.03 6.53
CA ILE A 127 0.19 15.20 7.99
C ILE A 127 1.61 14.84 8.48
N GLY A 128 2.20 13.75 7.97
CA GLY A 128 3.53 13.30 8.36
C GLY A 128 4.63 14.29 7.99
N ILE A 129 4.60 14.86 6.77
CA ILE A 129 5.54 15.91 6.36
C ILE A 129 5.37 17.15 7.24
N PHE A 130 4.16 17.66 7.42
CA PHE A 130 3.92 18.84 8.26
C PHE A 130 4.40 18.64 9.68
N SER A 131 4.06 17.52 10.31
CA SER A 131 4.46 17.15 11.65
C SER A 131 5.98 17.03 11.77
N GLY A 132 6.63 16.23 10.93
CA GLY A 132 8.07 15.98 10.98
C GLY A 132 8.92 17.22 10.65
N TYR A 133 8.50 18.04 9.68
CA TYR A 133 9.25 19.19 9.23
C TYR A 133 9.17 20.37 10.21
N ILE A 134 7.95 20.75 10.65
CA ILE A 134 7.75 21.89 11.54
C ILE A 134 8.23 21.54 12.95
N GLY A 135 7.86 20.37 13.48
CA GLY A 135 8.24 19.94 14.82
C GLY A 135 7.53 20.71 15.94
N GLY A 136 8.10 20.66 17.15
CA GLY A 136 7.63 21.42 18.30
C GLY A 136 6.22 21.06 18.76
N LYS A 137 5.43 22.08 19.16
CA LYS A 137 4.06 21.90 19.70
C LYS A 137 3.08 21.36 18.65
N LEU A 138 3.25 21.74 17.36
CA LEU A 138 2.40 21.26 16.28
C LEU A 138 2.60 19.75 16.06
N ASP A 139 3.84 19.31 16.01
CA ASP A 139 4.18 17.90 15.92
C ASP A 139 3.58 17.10 17.09
N MET A 140 3.77 17.60 18.32
CA MET A 140 3.19 16.97 19.51
C MET A 140 1.67 16.83 19.40
N LEU A 141 0.95 17.87 18.97
CA LEU A 141 -0.51 17.84 18.86
C LEU A 141 -0.97 16.86 17.78
N LEU A 142 -0.37 16.93 16.58
CA LEU A 142 -0.72 16.02 15.46
C LEU A 142 -0.42 14.56 15.80
N MET A 143 0.69 14.29 16.49
CA MET A 143 1.02 12.91 16.90
C MET A 143 0.11 12.42 18.03
N ARG A 144 -0.29 13.24 18.98
CA ARG A 144 -1.30 12.86 19.97
C ARG A 144 -2.64 12.50 19.31
N PHE A 145 -3.06 13.28 18.32
CA PHE A 145 -4.25 12.95 17.54
C PHE A 145 -4.08 11.63 16.76
N THR A 146 -2.94 11.42 16.12
CA THR A 146 -2.60 10.17 15.43
C THR A 146 -2.59 8.97 16.40
N ASP A 147 -2.05 9.17 17.61
CA ASP A 147 -1.99 8.11 18.64
C ASP A 147 -3.38 7.65 19.07
N ILE A 148 -4.37 8.56 19.13
CA ILE A 148 -5.77 8.20 19.41
C ILE A 148 -6.30 7.23 18.36
N PHE A 149 -6.10 7.52 17.07
CA PHE A 149 -6.55 6.63 15.98
C PHE A 149 -5.87 5.25 16.04
N LEU A 150 -4.59 5.19 16.40
CA LEU A 150 -3.83 3.94 16.46
C LEU A 150 -4.11 3.13 17.75
N ALA A 151 -4.60 3.77 18.81
CA ALA A 151 -4.98 3.10 20.06
C ALA A 151 -6.35 2.44 19.97
N LEU A 152 -7.20 2.89 19.05
CA LEU A 152 -8.55 2.36 18.90
C LEU A 152 -8.56 1.08 18.05
N PRO A 153 -9.38 0.08 18.37
CA PRO A 153 -9.53 -1.11 17.54
C PRO A 153 -10.28 -0.76 16.25
N SER A 154 -9.52 -0.37 15.20
CA SER A 154 -10.05 0.19 13.95
C SER A 154 -11.15 -0.67 13.32
N MET A 155 -10.99 -2.01 13.31
CA MET A 155 -11.99 -2.92 12.73
C MET A 155 -13.36 -2.79 13.42
N LEU A 156 -13.38 -2.71 14.76
CA LEU A 156 -14.63 -2.55 15.51
C LEU A 156 -15.30 -1.21 15.18
N LEU A 157 -14.51 -0.13 15.10
CA LEU A 157 -15.04 1.19 14.76
C LEU A 157 -15.55 1.25 13.32
N MET A 158 -14.86 0.60 12.37
CA MET A 158 -15.31 0.50 10.99
C MET A 158 -16.65 -0.24 10.89
N VAL A 159 -16.82 -1.36 11.61
CA VAL A 159 -18.08 -2.11 11.68
C VAL A 159 -19.21 -1.23 12.24
N VAL A 160 -18.97 -0.58 13.38
CA VAL A 160 -19.97 0.31 14.01
C VAL A 160 -20.32 1.47 13.07
N LEU A 161 -19.32 2.13 12.48
CA LEU A 161 -19.58 3.27 11.61
C LEU A 161 -20.34 2.88 10.33
N ASN A 162 -19.96 1.75 9.69
CA ASN A 162 -20.66 1.26 8.51
C ASN A 162 -22.12 0.82 8.80
N SER A 163 -22.44 0.39 10.02
CA SER A 163 -23.82 0.02 10.37
C SER A 163 -24.78 1.23 10.41
N PHE A 164 -24.25 2.45 10.55
CA PHE A 164 -25.04 3.69 10.53
C PHE A 164 -25.05 4.38 9.16
N LEU A 165 -24.17 3.98 8.23
CA LEU A 165 -24.02 4.61 6.93
C LEU A 165 -24.68 3.77 5.84
N THR A 166 -25.10 4.43 4.76
CA THR A 166 -25.60 3.71 3.58
C THR A 166 -24.47 2.95 2.89
N PRO A 167 -24.62 1.63 2.66
CA PRO A 167 -23.61 0.83 2.00
C PRO A 167 -23.31 1.34 0.59
N SER A 168 -22.07 1.74 0.33
CA SER A 168 -21.61 2.19 -1.00
C SER A 168 -20.10 2.09 -1.11
N MET A 169 -19.57 2.10 -2.35
CA MET A 169 -18.12 2.16 -2.58
C MET A 169 -17.50 3.41 -1.92
N THR A 170 -18.16 4.56 -2.04
CA THR A 170 -17.69 5.81 -1.45
C THR A 170 -17.62 5.74 0.07
N THR A 171 -18.67 5.19 0.70
CA THR A 171 -18.69 4.98 2.17
C THR A 171 -17.51 4.11 2.61
N LEU A 172 -17.27 2.98 1.93
CA LEU A 172 -16.14 2.11 2.24
C LEU A 172 -14.79 2.82 2.08
N VAL A 173 -14.58 3.56 0.98
CA VAL A 173 -13.34 4.31 0.76
C VAL A 173 -13.12 5.33 1.88
N VAL A 174 -14.14 6.09 2.26
CA VAL A 174 -14.05 7.09 3.33
C VAL A 174 -13.74 6.43 4.68
N VAL A 175 -14.48 5.38 5.04
CA VAL A 175 -14.30 4.71 6.33
C VAL A 175 -12.93 4.02 6.42
N LEU A 176 -12.49 3.32 5.38
CA LEU A 176 -11.17 2.70 5.34
C LEU A 176 -10.06 3.74 5.47
N SER A 177 -10.16 4.84 4.72
CA SER A 177 -9.16 5.90 4.74
C SER A 177 -9.10 6.62 6.09
N LEU A 178 -10.27 6.81 6.73
CA LEU A 178 -10.38 7.50 8.02
C LEU A 178 -9.56 6.82 9.13
N PHE A 179 -9.42 5.49 9.09
CA PHE A 179 -8.68 4.75 10.11
C PHE A 179 -7.26 4.36 9.67
N SER A 180 -6.95 4.38 8.38
CA SER A 180 -5.66 3.88 7.87
C SER A 180 -4.58 4.96 7.75
N TRP A 181 -4.92 6.24 7.63
CA TRP A 181 -3.97 7.34 7.41
C TRP A 181 -2.92 7.50 8.51
N ALA A 182 -3.29 7.16 9.76
CA ALA A 182 -2.45 7.37 10.94
C ALA A 182 -1.12 6.61 10.87
N SER A 183 -1.12 5.38 10.36
CA SER A 183 0.08 4.58 10.17
C SER A 183 1.03 5.19 9.12
N VAL A 184 0.48 5.67 8.00
CA VAL A 184 1.25 6.34 6.95
C VAL A 184 1.82 7.67 7.46
N ALA A 185 1.05 8.44 8.23
CA ALA A 185 1.51 9.69 8.85
C ALA A 185 2.71 9.47 9.76
N ARG A 186 2.71 8.40 10.56
CA ARG A 186 3.83 8.07 11.47
C ARG A 186 5.09 7.68 10.69
N ILE A 187 4.97 6.86 9.64
CA ILE A 187 6.09 6.48 8.77
C ILE A 187 6.66 7.73 8.10
N THR A 188 5.82 8.52 7.46
CA THR A 188 6.22 9.74 6.74
C THR A 188 6.86 10.78 7.65
N ARG A 189 6.34 10.93 8.89
CA ARG A 189 6.95 11.80 9.89
C ARG A 189 8.37 11.36 10.25
N ALA A 190 8.58 10.08 10.50
CA ALA A 190 9.90 9.55 10.87
C ALA A 190 10.92 9.79 9.75
N GLU A 191 10.56 9.54 8.50
CA GLU A 191 11.39 9.82 7.32
C GLU A 191 11.67 11.32 7.17
N THR A 192 10.65 12.16 7.34
CA THR A 192 10.80 13.62 7.26
C THR A 192 11.76 14.15 8.33
N MET A 193 11.66 13.63 9.55
CA MET A 193 12.58 14.02 10.65
C MET A 193 14.03 13.62 10.34
N SER A 194 14.25 12.46 9.74
CA SER A 194 15.58 12.03 9.29
C SER A 194 16.13 12.93 8.18
N LEU A 195 15.28 13.27 7.19
CA LEU A 195 15.69 14.06 6.03
C LEU A 195 15.96 15.53 6.35
N LYS A 196 15.21 16.14 7.27
CA LYS A 196 15.37 17.57 7.58
C LYS A 196 16.73 17.91 8.20
N GLU A 197 17.44 16.93 8.77
CA GLU A 197 18.78 17.07 9.35
C GLU A 197 19.91 16.78 8.32
N ARG A 198 19.56 16.48 7.05
CA ARG A 198 20.55 16.25 6.00
C ARG A 198 21.12 17.55 5.46
N ASP A 199 22.39 17.51 5.08
CA ASP A 199 23.17 18.68 4.65
C ASP A 199 22.50 19.46 3.51
N PHE A 200 21.90 18.78 2.54
CA PHE A 200 21.24 19.43 1.41
C PHE A 200 19.97 20.19 1.83
N VAL A 201 19.25 19.74 2.87
CA VAL A 201 18.08 20.45 3.41
C VAL A 201 18.53 21.64 4.22
N ILE A 202 19.57 21.48 5.05
CA ILE A 202 20.17 22.55 5.85
C ILE A 202 20.73 23.65 4.93
N ALA A 203 21.45 23.27 3.88
CA ALA A 203 21.98 24.20 2.88
C ALA A 203 20.86 25.00 2.20
N SER A 204 19.79 24.33 1.75
CA SER A 204 18.63 24.99 1.13
C SER A 204 17.96 25.98 2.08
N ARG A 205 17.82 25.63 3.36
CA ARG A 205 17.28 26.52 4.39
C ARG A 205 18.18 27.74 4.60
N ASN A 206 19.50 27.56 4.66
CA ASN A 206 20.47 28.66 4.84
C ASN A 206 20.49 29.61 3.61
N LEU A 207 20.17 29.11 2.42
CA LEU A 207 19.99 29.90 1.20
C LEU A 207 18.65 30.65 1.16
N GLY A 208 17.81 30.53 2.21
CA GLY A 208 16.52 31.22 2.30
C GLY A 208 15.37 30.58 1.52
N VAL A 209 15.50 29.32 1.08
CA VAL A 209 14.42 28.60 0.43
C VAL A 209 13.26 28.41 1.40
N GLY A 210 12.04 28.75 0.94
CA GLY A 210 10.83 28.67 1.79
C GLY A 210 10.48 27.25 2.20
N ASN A 211 9.90 27.08 3.38
CA ASN A 211 9.59 25.77 3.99
C ASN A 211 8.73 24.86 3.11
N ILE A 212 7.71 25.41 2.43
CA ILE A 212 6.83 24.63 1.54
C ILE A 212 7.63 24.10 0.34
N ARG A 213 8.52 24.91 -0.20
CA ARG A 213 9.37 24.53 -1.31
C ARG A 213 10.35 23.44 -0.92
N ILE A 214 10.96 23.54 0.27
CA ILE A 214 11.82 22.48 0.83
C ILE A 214 11.01 21.17 0.99
N ALA A 215 9.79 21.25 1.53
CA ALA A 215 8.93 20.08 1.71
C ALA A 215 8.60 19.39 0.38
N LEU A 216 8.28 20.15 -0.67
CA LEU A 216 7.85 19.61 -1.96
C LEU A 216 9.01 19.19 -2.86
N GLU A 217 10.13 19.95 -2.89
CA GLU A 217 11.24 19.72 -3.81
C GLU A 217 12.35 18.83 -3.21
N HIS A 218 12.49 18.82 -1.87
CA HIS A 218 13.58 18.11 -1.21
C HIS A 218 13.10 16.95 -0.32
N ILE A 219 12.00 17.10 0.42
CA ILE A 219 11.52 16.04 1.32
C ILE A 219 10.63 15.05 0.58
N LEU A 220 9.55 15.51 -0.03
CA LEU A 220 8.56 14.64 -0.68
C LEU A 220 9.19 13.65 -1.68
N PRO A 221 10.08 14.04 -2.62
CA PRO A 221 10.67 13.10 -3.55
C PRO A 221 11.52 12.01 -2.87
N ASN A 222 12.17 12.35 -1.77
CA ASN A 222 13.05 11.42 -1.04
C ASN A 222 12.29 10.43 -0.14
N ILE A 223 11.06 10.75 0.28
CA ILE A 223 10.19 9.83 1.04
C ILE A 223 9.29 8.98 0.15
N LEU A 224 9.23 9.22 -1.16
CA LEU A 224 8.37 8.44 -2.08
C LEU A 224 8.67 6.95 -2.01
N GLY A 225 9.92 6.55 -1.77
CA GLY A 225 10.28 5.16 -1.61
C GLY A 225 9.51 4.47 -0.46
N PRO A 226 9.75 4.84 0.80
CA PRO A 226 9.01 4.31 1.94
C PRO A 226 7.48 4.44 1.81
N VAL A 227 6.99 5.55 1.24
CA VAL A 227 5.56 5.78 0.99
C VAL A 227 5.00 4.78 -0.02
N THR A 228 5.74 4.45 -1.09
CA THR A 228 5.31 3.47 -2.10
C THR A 228 5.22 2.06 -1.50
N VAL A 229 6.15 1.69 -0.62
CA VAL A 229 6.07 0.43 0.14
C VAL A 229 4.82 0.41 1.01
N ALA A 230 4.59 1.48 1.79
CA ALA A 230 3.40 1.59 2.64
C ALA A 230 2.11 1.55 1.81
N ALA A 231 2.10 2.16 0.62
CA ALA A 231 0.97 2.14 -0.31
C ALA A 231 0.67 0.72 -0.82
N SER A 232 1.69 -0.05 -1.24
CA SER A 232 1.50 -1.43 -1.70
C SER A 232 0.86 -2.32 -0.63
N LEU A 233 1.42 -2.29 0.59
CA LEU A 233 0.86 -3.00 1.73
C LEU A 233 -0.52 -2.48 2.13
N GLY A 234 -0.75 -1.18 1.97
CA GLY A 234 -2.03 -0.50 2.21
C GLY A 234 -3.14 -0.99 1.28
N ILE A 235 -2.85 -1.24 -0.01
CA ILE A 235 -3.82 -1.83 -0.95
C ILE A 235 -4.25 -3.22 -0.48
N ALA A 236 -3.29 -4.08 -0.13
CA ALA A 236 -3.57 -5.43 0.37
C ALA A 236 -4.47 -5.40 1.61
N SER A 237 -4.12 -4.55 2.58
CA SER A 237 -4.90 -4.36 3.81
C SER A 237 -6.30 -3.82 3.53
N ALA A 238 -6.45 -2.84 2.62
CA ALA A 238 -7.73 -2.25 2.27
C ALA A 238 -8.66 -3.26 1.58
N ILE A 239 -8.14 -4.08 0.64
CA ILE A 239 -8.91 -5.15 -0.02
C ILE A 239 -9.39 -6.19 1.02
N LEU A 240 -8.50 -6.61 1.92
CA LEU A 240 -8.86 -7.58 2.97
C LEU A 240 -9.91 -7.01 3.93
N THR A 241 -9.78 -5.74 4.34
CA THR A 241 -10.73 -5.09 5.24
C THR A 241 -12.08 -4.84 4.55
N GLU A 242 -12.08 -4.38 3.28
CA GLU A 242 -13.29 -4.28 2.46
C GLU A 242 -14.01 -5.62 2.39
N SER A 243 -13.27 -6.68 2.06
CA SER A 243 -13.83 -8.03 1.95
C SER A 243 -14.40 -8.52 3.28
N SER A 244 -13.75 -8.20 4.40
CA SER A 244 -14.24 -8.55 5.73
C SER A 244 -15.53 -7.80 6.09
N LEU A 245 -15.60 -6.48 5.81
CA LEU A 245 -16.81 -5.68 6.02
C LEU A 245 -17.96 -6.14 5.12
N SER A 246 -17.67 -6.43 3.86
CA SER A 246 -18.66 -6.95 2.90
C SER A 246 -19.15 -8.35 3.29
N PHE A 247 -18.28 -9.22 3.82
CA PHE A 247 -18.61 -10.54 4.34
C PHE A 247 -19.52 -10.47 5.58
N LEU A 248 -19.44 -9.38 6.35
CA LEU A 248 -20.35 -9.11 7.47
C LEU A 248 -21.66 -8.41 7.06
N GLY A 249 -21.92 -8.27 5.75
CA GLY A 249 -23.10 -7.58 5.22
C GLY A 249 -23.04 -6.05 5.31
N LEU A 250 -21.90 -5.48 5.71
CA LEU A 250 -21.71 -4.03 5.89
C LEU A 250 -20.98 -3.35 4.72
N GLY A 251 -20.80 -4.06 3.62
CA GLY A 251 -20.06 -3.62 2.44
C GLY A 251 -20.95 -3.20 1.29
N ILE A 252 -20.68 -3.78 0.11
CA ILE A 252 -21.40 -3.48 -1.13
C ILE A 252 -22.74 -4.21 -1.17
N SER A 253 -23.81 -3.42 -1.38
CA SER A 253 -25.18 -3.97 -1.46
C SER A 253 -25.54 -4.48 -2.84
N ILE A 254 -26.48 -5.44 -2.88
CA ILE A 254 -27.15 -5.92 -4.11
C ILE A 254 -27.75 -4.71 -4.85
N PRO A 255 -27.67 -4.65 -6.21
CA PRO A 255 -27.29 -5.75 -7.13
C PRO A 255 -25.79 -5.89 -7.35
N ASN A 256 -24.97 -4.91 -6.95
CA ASN A 256 -23.53 -4.96 -7.15
C ASN A 256 -22.89 -6.11 -6.35
N ALA A 257 -21.72 -6.54 -6.81
CA ALA A 257 -20.93 -7.55 -6.14
C ALA A 257 -19.55 -6.99 -5.80
N SER A 258 -18.97 -7.46 -4.68
CA SER A 258 -17.54 -7.47 -4.41
C SER A 258 -17.13 -8.90 -4.08
N TRP A 259 -15.84 -9.19 -4.03
CA TRP A 259 -15.39 -10.53 -3.62
C TRP A 259 -15.86 -10.86 -2.19
N GLY A 260 -15.89 -9.86 -1.30
CA GLY A 260 -16.40 -10.03 0.07
C GLY A 260 -17.89 -10.32 0.13
N SER A 261 -18.72 -9.61 -0.65
CA SER A 261 -20.16 -9.88 -0.71
C SER A 261 -20.51 -11.21 -1.40
N MET A 262 -19.64 -11.70 -2.30
CA MET A 262 -19.77 -13.05 -2.85
C MET A 262 -19.48 -14.13 -1.80
N LEU A 263 -18.51 -13.89 -0.90
CA LEU A 263 -18.25 -14.78 0.23
C LEU A 263 -19.43 -14.79 1.23
N ASP A 264 -20.01 -13.62 1.51
CA ASP A 264 -21.21 -13.50 2.33
C ASP A 264 -22.36 -14.35 1.77
N ALA A 265 -22.69 -14.18 0.48
CA ALA A 265 -23.71 -14.96 -0.21
C ALA A 265 -23.40 -16.48 -0.26
N ALA A 266 -22.15 -16.87 -0.17
CA ALA A 266 -21.75 -18.28 -0.19
C ALA A 266 -21.92 -18.96 1.19
N GLN A 267 -22.06 -18.21 2.30
CA GLN A 267 -22.20 -18.77 3.65
C GLN A 267 -23.39 -19.73 3.75
N ASP A 268 -24.52 -19.35 3.17
CA ASP A 268 -25.77 -20.12 3.26
C ASP A 268 -25.69 -21.48 2.54
N VAL A 269 -24.77 -21.64 1.62
CA VAL A 269 -24.66 -22.83 0.74
C VAL A 269 -23.29 -23.49 0.79
N VAL A 270 -22.43 -23.10 1.71
CA VAL A 270 -21.02 -23.57 1.76
C VAL A 270 -20.89 -25.08 1.94
N LEU A 271 -21.82 -25.71 2.66
CA LEU A 271 -21.82 -27.16 2.91
C LEU A 271 -22.19 -27.95 1.64
N ASP A 272 -23.12 -27.42 0.84
CA ASP A 272 -23.59 -28.08 -0.39
C ASP A 272 -22.77 -27.68 -1.61
N ARG A 273 -22.23 -26.45 -1.62
CA ARG A 273 -21.55 -25.83 -2.76
C ARG A 273 -20.29 -25.06 -2.34
N PRO A 274 -19.28 -25.74 -1.80
CA PRO A 274 -18.09 -25.10 -1.23
C PRO A 274 -17.32 -24.23 -2.25
N MET A 275 -17.39 -24.54 -3.55
CA MET A 275 -16.72 -23.79 -4.60
C MET A 275 -17.20 -22.34 -4.71
N MET A 276 -18.44 -22.03 -4.29
CA MET A 276 -18.93 -20.67 -4.26
C MET A 276 -18.17 -19.78 -3.25
N ALA A 277 -17.65 -20.35 -2.17
CA ALA A 277 -16.75 -19.65 -1.26
C ALA A 277 -15.29 -19.68 -1.73
N VAL A 278 -14.85 -20.82 -2.32
CA VAL A 278 -13.46 -21.01 -2.75
C VAL A 278 -13.05 -20.02 -3.83
N TYR A 279 -13.88 -19.78 -4.85
CA TYR A 279 -13.53 -18.88 -5.93
C TYR A 279 -13.25 -17.44 -5.46
N PRO A 280 -14.16 -16.71 -4.79
CA PRO A 280 -13.86 -15.36 -4.31
C PRO A 280 -12.77 -15.36 -3.24
N GLY A 281 -12.71 -16.38 -2.37
CA GLY A 281 -11.67 -16.52 -1.35
C GLY A 281 -10.28 -16.63 -1.96
N LEU A 282 -10.10 -17.44 -3.01
CA LEU A 282 -8.82 -17.53 -3.73
C LEU A 282 -8.45 -16.23 -4.44
N LEU A 283 -9.42 -15.52 -5.04
CA LEU A 283 -9.18 -14.24 -5.68
C LEU A 283 -8.69 -13.20 -4.67
N ILE A 284 -9.30 -13.11 -3.49
CA ILE A 284 -8.84 -12.24 -2.40
C ILE A 284 -7.44 -12.66 -1.95
N LEU A 285 -7.25 -13.94 -1.61
CA LEU A 285 -5.99 -14.47 -1.09
C LEU A 285 -4.82 -14.18 -2.04
N LEU A 286 -4.96 -14.54 -3.32
CA LEU A 286 -3.89 -14.36 -4.30
C LEU A 286 -3.61 -12.88 -4.58
N THR A 287 -4.63 -12.03 -4.59
CA THR A 287 -4.48 -10.59 -4.80
C THR A 287 -3.75 -9.95 -3.62
N VAL A 288 -4.18 -10.23 -2.39
CA VAL A 288 -3.56 -9.72 -1.16
C VAL A 288 -2.10 -10.20 -1.05
N LEU A 289 -1.86 -11.50 -1.28
CA LEU A 289 -0.52 -12.08 -1.27
C LEU A 289 0.39 -11.40 -2.31
N SER A 290 -0.12 -11.17 -3.51
CA SER A 290 0.66 -10.55 -4.60
C SER A 290 1.01 -9.10 -4.28
N PHE A 291 0.11 -8.31 -3.70
CA PHE A 291 0.43 -6.95 -3.25
C PHE A 291 1.44 -6.93 -2.09
N ASN A 292 1.37 -7.88 -1.16
CA ASN A 292 2.35 -8.01 -0.08
C ASN A 292 3.74 -8.35 -0.63
N ILE A 293 3.84 -9.33 -1.53
CA ILE A 293 5.11 -9.68 -2.20
C ILE A 293 5.68 -8.48 -2.95
N LEU A 294 4.83 -7.73 -3.66
CA LEU A 294 5.25 -6.51 -4.35
C LEU A 294 5.77 -5.45 -3.36
N GLY A 295 5.12 -5.28 -2.22
CA GLY A 295 5.56 -4.39 -1.15
C GLY A 295 6.94 -4.78 -0.59
N ASP A 296 7.18 -6.07 -0.37
CA ASP A 296 8.47 -6.58 0.10
C ASP A 296 9.59 -6.39 -0.94
N VAL A 297 9.31 -6.62 -2.21
CA VAL A 297 10.25 -6.37 -3.31
C VAL A 297 10.59 -4.88 -3.42
N LEU A 298 9.60 -4.00 -3.30
CA LEU A 298 9.80 -2.56 -3.29
C LEU A 298 10.68 -2.15 -2.09
N ARG A 299 10.45 -2.70 -0.91
CA ARG A 299 11.28 -2.47 0.27
C ARG A 299 12.72 -2.89 0.02
N SER A 300 12.96 -4.13 -0.47
CA SER A 300 14.29 -4.65 -0.76
C SER A 300 15.05 -3.83 -1.81
N ALA A 301 14.35 -3.32 -2.82
CA ALA A 301 14.93 -2.49 -3.87
C ALA A 301 15.34 -1.09 -3.37
N LEU A 302 14.64 -0.58 -2.33
CA LEU A 302 14.84 0.76 -1.78
C LEU A 302 15.84 0.77 -0.61
N GLU A 303 16.10 -0.38 0.03
CA GLU A 303 17.13 -0.47 1.07
C GLU A 303 18.53 -0.27 0.48
N PRO A 304 19.36 0.61 1.12
CA PRO A 304 20.74 0.80 0.69
C PRO A 304 21.51 -0.50 0.82
N LYS A 305 21.90 -1.13 -0.29
CA LYS A 305 22.80 -2.29 -0.24
C LYS A 305 24.18 -1.79 0.21
N ILE A 306 24.56 -2.11 1.45
CA ILE A 306 25.91 -1.92 1.94
C ILE A 306 26.79 -2.87 1.11
N VAL A 307 27.49 -2.33 0.13
CA VAL A 307 28.51 -3.08 -0.60
C VAL A 307 29.66 -3.32 0.40
N LYS A 308 29.77 -4.58 0.87
CA LYS A 308 30.91 -5.05 1.65
C LYS A 308 32.14 -5.14 0.78
#